data_4c167bad0931c223f349c7c1b7a9742d
#
_entry.id   4c167bad0931c223f349c7c1b7a9742d
#
_cell.length_a   1.000
_cell.length_b   1.000
_cell.length_c   1.000
_cell.angle_alpha   90.00
_cell.angle_beta   90.00
_cell.angle_gamma   90.00
#
_symmetry.space_group_name_H-M   'P 1'
#
loop_
_entity.id
_entity.type
_entity.pdbx_description
1 polymer ?
#
loop_
_entity_poly.entity_id
_entity_poly.type
_entity_poly.pdbx_seq_one_letter_code
_entity_poly.pdbx_strand_id
1 'polypeptide(L)'
;MRIDLVVPCFNEEDNVDEFVKVCSSVFDESEFSYRLIMVDDGSNDATFSHLTDLAHKNPCVEVIQFSRNFGKEAAMIAGLEASSGEYSAIIDADLQQRPEDALAMLRILVQSEGEYDCVAAYQEKRKESWLITKMKGMFYSIFAKAARSQAIPHASDFRVFTATVRDAIISLPESYRFSKGIFAWVGFRVKPYAYVPSDRLQGESKWSLSSLIRYAFEGILSFTTLPLRFVTYLGAVTSIGALLYAFITVLQILVFGKDVPGYASTLVVVLLLGGAQLLSIGILGEYLARVYMEGKQRPLYIVRSRVCSEVSDE
;
A
#
# COMPACT_ATOMS: atom_id res chain seq x y z
N MET A 1 -19.61 -4.19 -22.03
CA MET A 1 -18.39 -3.90 -21.23
C MET A 1 -18.64 -4.32 -19.80
N ARG A 2 -17.72 -5.08 -19.19
CA ARG A 2 -17.87 -5.57 -17.81
C ARG A 2 -16.82 -4.97 -16.88
N ILE A 3 -17.26 -4.54 -15.71
CA ILE A 3 -16.40 -4.13 -14.61
C ILE A 3 -16.46 -5.16 -13.47
N ASP A 4 -15.30 -5.54 -12.94
CA ASP A 4 -15.18 -6.35 -11.74
C ASP A 4 -14.77 -5.44 -10.57
N LEU A 5 -15.61 -5.40 -9.52
CA LEU A 5 -15.35 -4.61 -8.30
C LEU A 5 -14.72 -5.52 -7.26
N VAL A 6 -13.47 -5.27 -6.92
CA VAL A 6 -12.73 -5.98 -5.88
C VAL A 6 -12.96 -5.30 -4.54
N VAL A 7 -13.49 -6.04 -3.59
CA VAL A 7 -13.92 -5.55 -2.28
C VAL A 7 -13.23 -6.33 -1.17
N PRO A 8 -12.14 -5.83 -0.59
CA PRO A 8 -11.52 -6.42 0.59
C PRO A 8 -12.42 -6.27 1.82
N CYS A 9 -12.68 -7.37 2.53
CA CYS A 9 -13.52 -7.40 3.73
C CYS A 9 -12.73 -8.00 4.90
N PHE A 10 -12.81 -7.39 6.07
CA PHE A 10 -12.29 -7.93 7.32
C PHE A 10 -13.05 -7.40 8.51
N ASN A 11 -13.89 -8.25 9.13
CA ASN A 11 -14.82 -7.90 10.20
C ASN A 11 -15.74 -6.73 9.79
N GLU A 12 -16.52 -6.96 8.74
CA GLU A 12 -17.44 -6.01 8.11
C GLU A 12 -18.89 -6.54 8.11
N GLU A 13 -19.26 -7.38 9.10
CA GLU A 13 -20.59 -8.01 9.18
C GLU A 13 -21.74 -7.01 9.12
N ASP A 14 -21.56 -5.80 9.65
CA ASP A 14 -22.56 -4.74 9.66
C ASP A 14 -22.70 -4.00 8.33
N ASN A 15 -21.70 -4.12 7.41
CA ASN A 15 -21.60 -3.28 6.23
C ASN A 15 -21.88 -4.04 4.92
N VAL A 16 -21.54 -5.33 4.85
CA VAL A 16 -21.50 -6.07 3.58
C VAL A 16 -22.87 -6.22 2.92
N ASP A 17 -23.94 -6.39 3.69
CA ASP A 17 -25.30 -6.53 3.15
C ASP A 17 -25.77 -5.23 2.46
N GLU A 18 -25.59 -4.08 3.12
CA GLU A 18 -25.99 -2.79 2.56
C GLU A 18 -25.06 -2.39 1.40
N PHE A 19 -23.76 -2.72 1.49
CA PHE A 19 -22.81 -2.48 0.40
C PHE A 19 -23.23 -3.20 -0.88
N VAL A 20 -23.52 -4.50 -0.82
CA VAL A 20 -23.96 -5.30 -1.98
C VAL A 20 -25.26 -4.76 -2.54
N LYS A 21 -26.22 -4.41 -1.68
CA LYS A 21 -27.51 -3.85 -2.10
C LYS A 21 -27.34 -2.51 -2.83
N VAL A 22 -26.51 -1.58 -2.31
CA VAL A 22 -26.25 -0.28 -2.96
C VAL A 22 -25.52 -0.49 -4.27
N CYS A 23 -24.48 -1.34 -4.31
CA CYS A 23 -23.78 -1.66 -5.55
C CYS A 23 -24.73 -2.22 -6.61
N SER A 24 -25.56 -3.19 -6.24
CA SER A 24 -26.53 -3.78 -7.17
C SER A 24 -27.51 -2.72 -7.70
N SER A 25 -28.07 -1.87 -6.84
CA SER A 25 -28.98 -0.81 -7.30
C SER A 25 -28.34 0.16 -8.29
N VAL A 26 -27.06 0.52 -8.08
CA VAL A 26 -26.33 1.47 -8.93
C VAL A 26 -25.95 0.85 -10.29
N PHE A 27 -25.49 -0.41 -10.27
CA PHE A 27 -24.99 -1.04 -11.49
C PHE A 27 -26.08 -1.72 -12.32
N ASP A 28 -27.17 -2.20 -11.70
CA ASP A 28 -28.33 -2.76 -12.42
C ASP A 28 -29.05 -1.70 -13.26
N GLU A 29 -29.01 -0.42 -12.85
CA GLU A 29 -29.55 0.70 -13.62
C GLU A 29 -28.55 1.27 -14.64
N SER A 30 -27.33 0.73 -14.72
CA SER A 30 -26.28 1.22 -15.60
C SER A 30 -26.21 0.47 -16.94
N GLU A 31 -25.45 1.06 -17.87
CA GLU A 31 -25.13 0.45 -19.17
C GLU A 31 -24.03 -0.64 -19.10
N PHE A 32 -23.47 -0.90 -17.92
CA PHE A 32 -22.36 -1.83 -17.72
C PHE A 32 -22.82 -3.09 -16.98
N SER A 33 -22.35 -4.24 -17.42
CA SER A 33 -22.42 -5.44 -16.59
C SER A 33 -21.33 -5.41 -15.52
N TYR A 34 -21.61 -5.98 -14.37
CA TYR A 34 -20.68 -5.94 -13.25
C TYR A 34 -20.56 -7.30 -12.55
N ARG A 35 -19.50 -7.45 -11.76
CA ARG A 35 -19.31 -8.53 -10.81
C ARG A 35 -18.68 -7.98 -9.55
N LEU A 36 -19.16 -8.39 -8.39
CA LEU A 36 -18.61 -8.08 -7.07
C LEU A 36 -17.73 -9.25 -6.63
N ILE A 37 -16.43 -9.02 -6.48
CA ILE A 37 -15.49 -10.01 -5.97
C ILE A 37 -15.16 -9.60 -4.52
N MET A 38 -15.90 -10.22 -3.59
CA MET A 38 -15.79 -9.98 -2.16
C MET A 38 -14.71 -10.90 -1.58
N VAL A 39 -13.65 -10.31 -1.01
CA VAL A 39 -12.53 -11.09 -0.47
C VAL A 39 -12.53 -10.99 1.05
N ASP A 40 -12.95 -12.06 1.73
CA ASP A 40 -12.90 -12.19 3.18
C ASP A 40 -11.48 -12.52 3.65
N ASP A 41 -10.82 -11.55 4.24
CA ASP A 41 -9.45 -11.68 4.78
C ASP A 41 -9.42 -12.41 6.14
N GLY A 42 -10.14 -13.53 6.24
CA GLY A 42 -10.18 -14.38 7.42
C GLY A 42 -10.85 -13.69 8.61
N SER A 43 -12.04 -13.15 8.42
CA SER A 43 -12.86 -12.52 9.46
C SER A 43 -13.16 -13.46 10.62
N ASN A 44 -13.33 -12.89 11.81
CA ASN A 44 -13.66 -13.62 13.04
C ASN A 44 -15.12 -13.42 13.48
N ASP A 45 -15.87 -12.58 12.76
CA ASP A 45 -17.29 -12.26 12.95
C ASP A 45 -18.16 -12.98 11.90
N ALA A 46 -19.40 -12.57 11.72
CA ALA A 46 -20.33 -13.18 10.79
C ALA A 46 -20.13 -12.73 9.31
N THR A 47 -19.10 -11.93 8.99
CA THR A 47 -18.84 -11.41 7.63
C THR A 47 -18.91 -12.50 6.57
N PHE A 48 -18.17 -13.62 6.74
CA PHE A 48 -18.15 -14.68 5.74
C PHE A 48 -19.51 -15.36 5.56
N SER A 49 -20.27 -15.52 6.63
CA SER A 49 -21.64 -16.09 6.57
C SER A 49 -22.56 -15.19 5.74
N HIS A 50 -22.56 -13.88 6.00
CA HIS A 50 -23.34 -12.90 5.24
C HIS A 50 -22.95 -12.89 3.76
N LEU A 51 -21.65 -12.89 3.47
CA LEU A 51 -21.13 -12.92 2.10
C LEU A 51 -21.55 -14.20 1.36
N THR A 52 -21.53 -15.35 2.03
CA THR A 52 -21.98 -16.62 1.45
C THR A 52 -23.47 -16.59 1.10
N ASP A 53 -24.31 -16.07 2.01
CA ASP A 53 -25.74 -15.90 1.77
C ASP A 53 -26.02 -14.94 0.60
N LEU A 54 -25.24 -13.88 0.48
CA LEU A 54 -25.33 -12.92 -0.63
C LEU A 54 -24.94 -13.56 -1.97
N ALA A 55 -23.86 -14.37 -2.01
CA ALA A 55 -23.43 -15.05 -3.21
C ALA A 55 -24.46 -16.07 -3.71
N HIS A 56 -25.18 -16.76 -2.82
CA HIS A 56 -26.26 -17.65 -3.21
C HIS A 56 -27.49 -16.95 -3.76
N LYS A 57 -27.74 -15.70 -3.33
CA LYS A 57 -28.90 -14.90 -3.76
C LYS A 57 -28.64 -14.03 -4.98
N ASN A 58 -27.37 -13.67 -5.23
CA ASN A 58 -27.00 -12.74 -6.29
C ASN A 58 -25.86 -13.34 -7.16
N PRO A 59 -26.15 -13.70 -8.42
CA PRO A 59 -25.17 -14.30 -9.33
C PRO A 59 -24.01 -13.37 -9.70
N CYS A 60 -24.14 -12.07 -9.44
CA CYS A 60 -23.05 -11.11 -9.64
C CYS A 60 -22.03 -11.09 -8.47
N VAL A 61 -22.28 -11.83 -7.39
CA VAL A 61 -21.41 -11.86 -6.20
C VAL A 61 -20.58 -13.13 -6.19
N GLU A 62 -19.26 -12.97 -6.17
CA GLU A 62 -18.28 -14.04 -5.94
C GLU A 62 -17.57 -13.77 -4.61
N VAL A 63 -17.35 -14.80 -3.81
CA VAL A 63 -16.70 -14.70 -2.49
C VAL A 63 -15.45 -15.55 -2.45
N ILE A 64 -14.35 -14.97 -2.00
CA ILE A 64 -13.08 -15.65 -1.74
C ILE A 64 -12.79 -15.52 -0.25
N GLN A 65 -12.68 -16.65 0.45
CA GLN A 65 -12.31 -16.68 1.87
C GLN A 65 -10.86 -17.08 2.04
N PHE A 66 -10.11 -16.34 2.84
CA PHE A 66 -8.76 -16.70 3.25
C PHE A 66 -8.75 -17.63 4.47
N SER A 67 -7.68 -18.42 4.61
CA SER A 67 -7.48 -19.32 5.74
C SER A 67 -7.23 -18.60 7.08
N ARG A 68 -6.76 -17.36 7.03
CA ARG A 68 -6.54 -16.42 8.14
C ARG A 68 -6.39 -15.01 7.58
N ASN A 69 -6.24 -14.01 8.43
CA ASN A 69 -5.90 -12.65 8.00
C ASN A 69 -4.47 -12.61 7.40
N PHE A 70 -4.38 -12.17 6.14
CA PHE A 70 -3.15 -11.90 5.37
C PHE A 70 -2.95 -10.41 5.07
N GLY A 71 -3.95 -9.58 5.34
CA GLY A 71 -3.94 -8.14 5.17
C GLY A 71 -4.62 -7.66 3.88
N LYS A 72 -5.06 -6.41 3.90
CA LYS A 72 -5.82 -5.76 2.82
C LYS A 72 -5.12 -5.87 1.45
N GLU A 73 -3.80 -5.71 1.42
CA GLU A 73 -3.01 -5.80 0.17
C GLU A 73 -3.14 -7.20 -0.47
N ALA A 74 -3.11 -8.26 0.32
CA ALA A 74 -3.29 -9.62 -0.14
C ALA A 74 -4.73 -9.83 -0.67
N ALA A 75 -5.74 -9.30 0.04
CA ALA A 75 -7.13 -9.39 -0.38
C ALA A 75 -7.38 -8.67 -1.72
N MET A 76 -6.78 -7.48 -1.91
CA MET A 76 -6.86 -6.75 -3.18
C MET A 76 -6.27 -7.58 -4.33
N ILE A 77 -5.10 -8.20 -4.13
CA ILE A 77 -4.47 -9.02 -5.18
C ILE A 77 -5.31 -10.25 -5.50
N ALA A 78 -5.82 -10.96 -4.49
CA ALA A 78 -6.67 -12.13 -4.72
C ALA A 78 -7.92 -11.79 -5.55
N GLY A 79 -8.54 -10.64 -5.25
CA GLY A 79 -9.66 -10.15 -6.02
C GLY A 79 -9.28 -9.75 -7.46
N LEU A 80 -8.12 -9.13 -7.65
CA LEU A 80 -7.62 -8.78 -8.99
C LEU A 80 -7.25 -10.02 -9.80
N GLU A 81 -6.66 -11.06 -9.20
CA GLU A 81 -6.37 -12.34 -9.86
C GLU A 81 -7.65 -13.09 -10.26
N ALA A 82 -8.73 -12.94 -9.50
CA ALA A 82 -10.05 -13.47 -9.84
C ALA A 82 -10.79 -12.62 -10.88
N SER A 83 -10.39 -11.37 -11.05
CA SER A 83 -11.01 -10.44 -12.00
C SER A 83 -10.69 -10.83 -13.44
N SER A 84 -11.70 -10.77 -14.31
CA SER A 84 -11.60 -11.06 -15.75
C SER A 84 -12.37 -10.06 -16.60
N GLY A 85 -12.94 -9.01 -15.98
CA GLY A 85 -13.60 -7.91 -16.68
C GLY A 85 -12.63 -7.06 -17.51
N GLU A 86 -13.18 -6.31 -18.46
CA GLU A 86 -12.43 -5.32 -19.24
C GLU A 86 -11.90 -4.19 -18.37
N TYR A 87 -12.62 -3.93 -17.27
CA TYR A 87 -12.27 -2.96 -16.25
C TYR A 87 -12.28 -3.62 -14.87
N SER A 88 -11.47 -3.10 -13.97
CA SER A 88 -11.46 -3.50 -12.57
C SER A 88 -11.52 -2.26 -11.68
N ALA A 89 -12.19 -2.39 -10.55
CA ALA A 89 -12.19 -1.37 -9.50
C ALA A 89 -11.76 -1.96 -8.16
N ILE A 90 -11.15 -1.17 -7.32
CA ILE A 90 -10.92 -1.47 -5.91
C ILE A 90 -11.76 -0.50 -5.10
N ILE A 91 -12.62 -1.04 -4.23
CA ILE A 91 -13.52 -0.25 -3.41
C ILE A 91 -13.65 -0.89 -2.01
N ASP A 92 -13.71 -0.09 -0.95
CA ASP A 92 -13.86 -0.57 0.42
C ASP A 92 -15.33 -0.84 0.76
N ALA A 93 -15.61 -1.86 1.60
CA ALA A 93 -16.96 -2.29 1.96
C ALA A 93 -17.70 -1.31 2.92
N ASP A 94 -17.01 -0.30 3.49
CA ASP A 94 -17.54 0.60 4.52
C ASP A 94 -18.41 1.76 3.99
N LEU A 95 -18.72 1.78 2.69
CA LEU A 95 -19.51 2.80 1.98
C LEU A 95 -19.01 4.25 2.13
N GLN A 96 -17.78 4.47 2.64
CA GLN A 96 -17.12 5.77 2.56
C GLN A 96 -16.78 6.15 1.11
N GLN A 97 -16.56 5.13 0.29
CA GLN A 97 -16.37 5.20 -1.16
C GLN A 97 -17.68 4.74 -1.80
N ARG A 98 -18.34 5.66 -2.49
CA ARG A 98 -19.67 5.35 -3.01
C ARG A 98 -19.61 4.59 -4.33
N PRO A 99 -20.45 3.56 -4.54
CA PRO A 99 -20.57 2.85 -5.82
C PRO A 99 -20.87 3.77 -7.01
N GLU A 100 -21.60 4.87 -6.79
CA GLU A 100 -21.88 5.88 -7.82
C GLU A 100 -20.60 6.57 -8.31
N ASP A 101 -19.64 6.82 -7.40
CA ASP A 101 -18.34 7.37 -7.77
C ASP A 101 -17.54 6.37 -8.59
N ALA A 102 -17.61 5.07 -8.28
CA ALA A 102 -17.00 4.01 -9.10
C ALA A 102 -17.59 3.99 -10.51
N LEU A 103 -18.92 4.08 -10.65
CA LEU A 103 -19.61 4.16 -11.93
C LEU A 103 -19.22 5.44 -12.70
N ALA A 104 -19.13 6.59 -12.03
CA ALA A 104 -18.69 7.84 -12.65
C ALA A 104 -17.23 7.75 -13.16
N MET A 105 -16.33 7.16 -12.37
CA MET A 105 -14.94 6.92 -12.77
C MET A 105 -14.85 5.95 -13.96
N LEU A 106 -15.68 4.90 -14.00
CA LEU A 106 -15.77 4.00 -15.14
C LEU A 106 -16.20 4.73 -16.42
N ARG A 107 -17.25 5.54 -16.34
CA ARG A 107 -17.71 6.36 -17.49
C ARG A 107 -16.62 7.29 -18.01
N ILE A 108 -15.88 7.95 -17.10
CA ILE A 108 -14.75 8.79 -17.46
C ILE A 108 -13.67 7.98 -18.20
N LEU A 109 -13.37 6.77 -17.72
CA LEU A 109 -12.35 5.92 -18.33
C LEU A 109 -12.77 5.44 -19.72
N VAL A 110 -14.01 4.99 -19.88
CA VAL A 110 -14.57 4.55 -21.18
C VAL A 110 -14.62 5.71 -22.17
N GLN A 111 -15.10 6.88 -21.76
CA GLN A 111 -15.22 8.07 -22.61
C GLN A 111 -13.85 8.67 -22.98
N SER A 112 -12.79 8.32 -22.29
CA SER A 112 -11.43 8.81 -22.59
C SER A 112 -10.84 8.18 -23.86
N GLU A 113 -11.52 7.18 -24.48
CA GLU A 113 -11.08 6.50 -25.70
C GLU A 113 -9.60 6.07 -25.68
N GLY A 114 -9.12 5.66 -24.50
CA GLY A 114 -7.73 5.24 -24.30
C GLY A 114 -6.75 6.36 -23.99
N GLU A 115 -7.21 7.60 -23.73
CA GLU A 115 -6.33 8.67 -23.24
C GLU A 115 -5.80 8.34 -21.84
N TYR A 116 -6.63 7.70 -20.99
CA TYR A 116 -6.27 7.27 -19.63
C TYR A 116 -6.42 5.76 -19.49
N ASP A 117 -5.58 5.19 -18.63
CA ASP A 117 -5.57 3.76 -18.32
C ASP A 117 -6.14 3.48 -16.92
N CYS A 118 -6.20 4.52 -16.07
CA CYS A 118 -6.68 4.47 -14.70
C CYS A 118 -7.33 5.79 -14.29
N VAL A 119 -8.40 5.73 -13.51
CA VAL A 119 -8.97 6.86 -12.77
C VAL A 119 -8.78 6.60 -11.29
N ALA A 120 -8.11 7.51 -10.59
CA ALA A 120 -7.77 7.38 -9.16
C ALA A 120 -8.50 8.43 -8.33
N ALA A 121 -9.25 7.98 -7.35
CA ALA A 121 -9.97 8.86 -6.44
C ALA A 121 -9.02 9.51 -5.43
N TYR A 122 -9.24 10.80 -5.13
CA TYR A 122 -8.55 11.51 -4.05
C TYR A 122 -9.55 12.34 -3.24
N GLN A 123 -9.27 12.48 -1.94
CA GLN A 123 -10.12 13.28 -1.05
C GLN A 123 -9.77 14.77 -1.16
N GLU A 124 -10.75 15.60 -1.47
CA GLU A 124 -10.54 17.04 -1.74
C GLU A 124 -10.14 17.83 -0.49
N LYS A 125 -10.59 17.49 0.70
CA LYS A 125 -10.24 18.20 1.95
C LYS A 125 -10.32 17.27 3.18
N ARG A 126 -9.19 17.02 3.82
CA ARG A 126 -9.13 16.65 5.24
C ARG A 126 -8.62 17.84 6.05
N LYS A 127 -9.34 18.26 7.09
CA LYS A 127 -8.79 19.16 8.11
C LYS A 127 -7.74 18.39 8.92
N GLU A 128 -6.49 18.42 8.45
CA GLU A 128 -5.38 17.79 9.14
C GLU A 128 -4.52 18.86 9.84
N SER A 129 -3.86 18.47 10.94
CA SER A 129 -2.89 19.33 11.59
C SER A 129 -1.75 19.69 10.61
N TRP A 130 -1.29 20.95 10.61
CA TRP A 130 -0.18 21.44 9.80
C TRP A 130 1.07 20.52 9.84
N LEU A 131 1.39 19.95 11.00
CA LEU A 131 2.52 19.05 11.16
C LEU A 131 2.35 17.75 10.36
N ILE A 132 1.17 17.16 10.40
CA ILE A 132 0.83 15.94 9.65
C ILE A 132 0.88 16.21 8.15
N THR A 133 0.33 17.34 7.70
CA THR A 133 0.37 17.76 6.30
C THR A 133 1.80 17.93 5.79
N LYS A 134 2.69 18.53 6.60
CA LYS A 134 4.10 18.70 6.24
C LYS A 134 4.86 17.36 6.19
N MET A 135 4.60 16.45 7.13
CA MET A 135 5.18 15.10 7.12
C MET A 135 4.72 14.29 5.91
N LYS A 136 3.43 14.33 5.58
CA LYS A 136 2.88 13.70 4.38
C LYS A 136 3.48 14.29 3.10
N GLY A 137 3.59 15.60 3.01
CA GLY A 137 4.21 16.28 1.86
C GLY A 137 5.66 15.85 1.64
N MET A 138 6.45 15.74 2.72
CA MET A 138 7.82 15.22 2.65
C MET A 138 7.86 13.75 2.22
N PHE A 139 6.98 12.91 2.77
CA PHE A 139 6.85 11.51 2.37
C PHE A 139 6.54 11.37 0.88
N TYR A 140 5.52 12.06 0.38
CA TYR A 140 5.14 12.01 -1.04
C TYR A 140 6.23 12.58 -1.96
N SER A 141 6.97 13.60 -1.54
CA SER A 141 8.10 14.16 -2.29
C SER A 141 9.24 13.15 -2.42
N ILE A 142 9.60 12.47 -1.33
CA ILE A 142 10.60 11.40 -1.32
C ILE A 142 10.13 10.24 -2.21
N PHE A 143 8.87 9.85 -2.05
CA PHE A 143 8.28 8.76 -2.79
C PHE A 143 8.22 9.02 -4.30
N ALA A 144 7.75 10.20 -4.72
CA ALA A 144 7.71 10.60 -6.13
C ALA A 144 9.09 10.59 -6.80
N LYS A 145 10.13 11.04 -6.06
CA LYS A 145 11.52 10.95 -6.53
C LYS A 145 12.04 9.51 -6.64
N ALA A 146 11.65 8.64 -5.70
CA ALA A 146 12.06 7.24 -5.68
C ALA A 146 11.36 6.41 -6.76
N ALA A 147 10.05 6.60 -6.93
CA ALA A 147 9.23 5.89 -7.92
C ALA A 147 9.45 6.40 -9.36
N ARG A 148 10.16 7.52 -9.56
CA ARG A 148 10.32 8.20 -10.86
C ARG A 148 8.99 8.43 -11.60
N SER A 149 7.90 8.55 -10.88
CA SER A 149 6.54 8.64 -11.39
C SER A 149 5.79 9.81 -10.74
N GLN A 150 4.80 10.33 -11.46
CA GLN A 150 3.87 11.32 -10.92
C GLN A 150 2.88 10.64 -9.97
N ALA A 151 3.32 10.37 -8.73
CA ALA A 151 2.40 9.93 -7.69
C ALA A 151 1.36 11.04 -7.46
N ILE A 152 0.07 10.69 -7.58
CA ILE A 152 -1.01 11.62 -7.25
C ILE A 152 -1.01 11.79 -5.72
N PRO A 153 -0.74 13.02 -5.20
CA PRO A 153 -0.80 13.27 -3.77
C PRO A 153 -2.20 12.93 -3.25
N HIS A 154 -2.28 12.26 -2.11
CA HIS A 154 -3.55 11.88 -1.46
C HIS A 154 -4.43 10.88 -2.23
N ALA A 155 -3.90 10.18 -3.26
CA ALA A 155 -4.64 9.13 -3.92
C ALA A 155 -5.08 8.05 -2.92
N SER A 156 -6.36 7.70 -2.98
CA SER A 156 -6.95 6.57 -2.27
C SER A 156 -6.59 5.25 -2.98
N ASP A 157 -6.84 4.12 -2.32
CA ASP A 157 -6.85 2.81 -2.99
C ASP A 157 -8.05 2.67 -3.93
N PHE A 158 -9.08 3.51 -3.76
CA PHE A 158 -10.26 3.58 -4.61
C PHE A 158 -9.90 4.03 -6.02
N ARG A 159 -9.99 3.10 -6.97
CA ARG A 159 -9.56 3.29 -8.37
C ARG A 159 -10.39 2.44 -9.31
N VAL A 160 -10.53 2.93 -10.53
CA VAL A 160 -11.05 2.17 -11.68
C VAL A 160 -9.98 2.15 -12.76
N PHE A 161 -9.69 0.99 -13.33
CA PHE A 161 -8.61 0.83 -14.30
C PHE A 161 -8.89 -0.29 -15.29
N THR A 162 -8.16 -0.27 -16.40
CA THR A 162 -8.27 -1.25 -17.51
C THR A 162 -7.65 -2.61 -17.13
N ALA A 163 -8.03 -3.65 -17.85
CA ALA A 163 -7.43 -4.99 -17.75
C ALA A 163 -5.90 -4.96 -17.91
N THR A 164 -5.37 -4.10 -18.78
CA THR A 164 -3.92 -3.95 -18.98
C THR A 164 -3.21 -3.50 -17.70
N VAL A 165 -3.80 -2.55 -16.96
CA VAL A 165 -3.25 -2.11 -15.67
C VAL A 165 -3.34 -3.22 -14.63
N ARG A 166 -4.50 -3.93 -14.56
CA ARG A 166 -4.69 -5.09 -13.69
C ARG A 166 -3.61 -6.13 -13.91
N ASP A 167 -3.43 -6.55 -15.16
CA ASP A 167 -2.49 -7.62 -15.51
C ASP A 167 -1.04 -7.23 -15.20
N ALA A 168 -0.68 -5.96 -15.42
CA ALA A 168 0.62 -5.44 -15.02
C ALA A 168 0.83 -5.51 -13.50
N ILE A 169 -0.19 -5.17 -12.69
CA ILE A 169 -0.12 -5.22 -11.23
C ILE A 169 0.00 -6.65 -10.71
N ILE A 170 -0.75 -7.58 -11.30
CA ILE A 170 -0.72 -9.01 -10.94
C ILE A 170 0.63 -9.62 -11.29
N SER A 171 1.26 -9.21 -12.40
CA SER A 171 2.55 -9.76 -12.83
C SER A 171 3.72 -9.43 -11.91
N LEU A 172 3.56 -8.48 -10.98
CA LEU A 172 4.62 -8.10 -10.03
C LEU A 172 4.71 -9.12 -8.90
N PRO A 173 5.88 -9.79 -8.71
CA PRO A 173 6.03 -10.90 -7.76
C PRO A 173 6.31 -10.45 -6.32
N GLU A 174 6.20 -9.15 -6.01
CA GLU A 174 6.56 -8.57 -4.72
C GLU A 174 5.70 -9.11 -3.59
N SER A 175 6.32 -9.65 -2.51
CA SER A 175 5.63 -10.10 -1.30
C SER A 175 5.28 -8.95 -0.37
N TYR A 176 6.12 -7.92 -0.31
CA TYR A 176 5.85 -6.69 0.43
C TYR A 176 5.18 -5.66 -0.49
N ARG A 177 3.85 -5.72 -0.53
CA ARG A 177 3.07 -4.86 -1.42
C ARG A 177 2.68 -3.56 -0.73
N PHE A 178 2.71 -2.50 -1.50
CA PHE A 178 2.19 -1.17 -1.15
C PHE A 178 1.48 -0.63 -2.38
N SER A 179 0.19 -0.88 -2.48
CA SER A 179 -0.60 -0.63 -3.70
C SER A 179 -0.44 0.78 -4.25
N LYS A 180 -0.44 1.81 -3.40
CA LYS A 180 -0.22 3.21 -3.85
C LYS A 180 1.11 3.40 -4.56
N GLY A 181 2.13 2.66 -4.12
CA GLY A 181 3.44 2.66 -4.74
C GLY A 181 3.46 1.89 -6.05
N ILE A 182 2.86 0.73 -6.08
CA ILE A 182 2.79 -0.14 -7.24
C ILE A 182 2.05 0.58 -8.38
N PHE A 183 0.88 1.16 -8.13
CA PHE A 183 0.13 1.94 -9.12
C PHE A 183 0.92 3.14 -9.66
N ALA A 184 1.76 3.77 -8.85
CA ALA A 184 2.64 4.83 -9.32
C ALA A 184 3.82 4.28 -10.13
N TRP A 185 4.38 3.12 -9.74
CA TRP A 185 5.56 2.52 -10.36
C TRP A 185 5.28 1.95 -11.76
N VAL A 186 4.10 1.35 -11.99
CA VAL A 186 3.73 0.79 -13.29
C VAL A 186 3.60 1.85 -14.40
N GLY A 187 3.42 3.14 -14.04
CA GLY A 187 3.60 4.27 -14.95
C GLY A 187 2.50 4.49 -15.98
N PHE A 188 1.32 3.94 -15.79
CA PHE A 188 0.15 4.17 -16.64
C PHE A 188 -0.41 5.59 -16.49
N ARG A 189 -1.17 6.04 -17.49
CA ARG A 189 -1.79 7.38 -17.49
C ARG A 189 -2.98 7.41 -16.55
N VAL A 190 -2.89 8.23 -15.51
CA VAL A 190 -3.88 8.29 -14.44
C VAL A 190 -4.60 9.63 -14.47
N LYS A 191 -5.94 9.60 -14.49
CA LYS A 191 -6.80 10.76 -14.31
C LYS A 191 -7.21 10.87 -12.85
N PRO A 192 -6.95 12.00 -12.16
CA PRO A 192 -7.45 12.19 -10.79
C PRO A 192 -8.95 12.47 -10.79
N TYR A 193 -9.67 11.89 -9.82
CA TYR A 193 -11.09 12.09 -9.55
C TYR A 193 -11.28 12.55 -8.11
N ALA A 194 -11.82 13.75 -7.92
CA ALA A 194 -12.11 14.29 -6.59
C ALA A 194 -13.41 13.69 -6.05
N TYR A 195 -13.39 13.14 -4.83
CA TYR A 195 -14.60 12.69 -4.17
C TYR A 195 -14.69 13.19 -2.73
N VAL A 196 -15.91 13.26 -2.22
CA VAL A 196 -16.19 13.58 -0.83
C VAL A 196 -16.59 12.27 -0.13
N PRO A 197 -15.82 11.79 0.85
CA PRO A 197 -16.18 10.58 1.57
C PRO A 197 -17.53 10.74 2.25
N SER A 198 -18.36 9.71 2.18
CA SER A 198 -19.56 9.62 3.01
C SER A 198 -19.18 9.41 4.48
N ASP A 199 -20.06 9.81 5.39
CA ASP A 199 -19.91 9.44 6.80
C ASP A 199 -19.97 7.92 6.92
N ARG A 200 -19.14 7.35 7.79
CA ARG A 200 -19.17 5.91 8.05
C ARG A 200 -20.52 5.52 8.61
N LEU A 201 -21.10 4.45 8.10
CA LEU A 201 -22.35 3.89 8.65
C LEU A 201 -22.14 3.40 10.09
N GLN A 202 -20.99 2.73 10.36
CA GLN A 202 -20.59 2.28 11.69
C GLN A 202 -19.05 2.13 11.80
N GLY A 203 -18.51 2.23 13.01
CA GLY A 203 -17.11 1.95 13.34
C GLY A 203 -16.21 3.17 13.59
N GLU A 204 -15.24 3.02 14.50
CA GLU A 204 -14.20 4.00 14.79
C GLU A 204 -12.96 3.78 13.93
N SER A 205 -12.19 4.84 13.69
CA SER A 205 -10.92 4.74 12.97
C SER A 205 -9.92 3.88 13.75
N LYS A 206 -9.61 2.69 13.27
CA LYS A 206 -8.66 1.73 13.89
C LYS A 206 -7.18 2.15 13.76
N TRP A 207 -6.87 3.33 13.20
CA TRP A 207 -5.50 3.77 12.94
C TRP A 207 -4.91 4.52 14.14
N SER A 208 -3.97 3.88 14.83
CA SER A 208 -3.15 4.52 15.85
C SER A 208 -1.98 5.29 15.22
N LEU A 209 -1.41 6.26 15.93
CA LEU A 209 -0.25 7.02 15.47
C LEU A 209 0.94 6.09 15.16
N SER A 210 1.12 5.05 15.95
CA SER A 210 2.17 4.04 15.78
C SER A 210 1.98 3.22 14.49
N SER A 211 0.74 2.88 14.12
CA SER A 211 0.45 2.16 12.87
C SER A 211 0.70 3.04 11.65
N LEU A 212 0.40 4.34 11.72
CA LEU A 212 0.71 5.31 10.65
C LEU A 212 2.23 5.45 10.44
N ILE A 213 3.01 5.53 11.51
CA ILE A 213 4.48 5.60 11.43
C ILE A 213 5.03 4.30 10.81
N ARG A 214 4.56 3.15 11.28
CA ARG A 214 4.96 1.85 10.73
C ARG A 214 4.66 1.76 9.24
N TYR A 215 3.44 2.11 8.82
CA TYR A 215 3.02 2.12 7.42
C TYR A 215 3.89 3.05 6.55
N ALA A 216 4.25 4.23 7.07
CA ALA A 216 5.15 5.15 6.38
C ALA A 216 6.57 4.57 6.23
N PHE A 217 7.11 3.92 7.27
CA PHE A 217 8.40 3.23 7.21
C PHE A 217 8.39 2.07 6.23
N GLU A 218 7.36 1.24 6.25
CA GLU A 218 7.19 0.12 5.31
C GLU A 218 7.16 0.60 3.86
N GLY A 219 6.42 1.69 3.58
CA GLY A 219 6.38 2.31 2.26
C GLY A 219 7.75 2.84 1.80
N ILE A 220 8.49 3.52 2.69
CA ILE A 220 9.84 4.04 2.36
C ILE A 220 10.81 2.88 2.08
N LEU A 221 10.84 1.87 2.93
CA LEU A 221 11.76 0.74 2.80
C LEU A 221 11.46 -0.14 1.57
N SER A 222 10.19 -0.21 1.14
CA SER A 222 9.80 -1.01 -0.03
C SER A 222 10.20 -0.37 -1.36
N PHE A 223 10.15 0.97 -1.45
CA PHE A 223 10.36 1.67 -2.73
C PHE A 223 11.64 2.50 -2.81
N THR A 224 12.46 2.54 -1.76
CA THR A 224 13.66 3.38 -1.76
C THR A 224 14.82 2.77 -1.00
N THR A 225 16.01 2.96 -1.52
CA THR A 225 17.27 2.63 -0.85
C THR A 225 17.84 3.82 -0.08
N LEU A 226 17.05 4.89 0.15
CA LEU A 226 17.54 6.10 0.84
C LEU A 226 18.08 5.83 2.24
N PRO A 227 17.45 5.00 3.11
CA PRO A 227 18.01 4.67 4.40
C PRO A 227 19.38 4.00 4.30
N LEU A 228 19.58 3.13 3.31
CA LEU A 228 20.85 2.46 3.06
C LEU A 228 21.91 3.44 2.58
N ARG A 229 21.56 4.35 1.68
CA ARG A 229 22.47 5.42 1.22
C ARG A 229 22.86 6.36 2.35
N PHE A 230 21.90 6.70 3.24
CA PHE A 230 22.18 7.51 4.43
C PHE A 230 23.25 6.86 5.30
N VAL A 231 23.15 5.54 5.57
CA VAL A 231 24.17 4.79 6.31
C VAL A 231 25.51 4.83 5.60
N THR A 232 25.54 4.68 4.28
CA THR A 232 26.79 4.76 3.49
C THR A 232 27.45 6.13 3.62
N TYR A 233 26.67 7.23 3.51
CA TYR A 233 27.21 8.59 3.67
C TYR A 233 27.67 8.84 5.11
N LEU A 234 26.90 8.39 6.10
CA LEU A 234 27.28 8.49 7.51
C LEU A 234 28.59 7.76 7.78
N GLY A 235 28.74 6.54 7.27
CA GLY A 235 29.96 5.76 7.36
C GLY A 235 31.15 6.44 6.68
N ALA A 236 30.97 7.00 5.49
CA ALA A 236 32.01 7.72 4.79
C ALA A 236 32.47 8.97 5.55
N VAL A 237 31.54 9.79 6.05
CA VAL A 237 31.86 11.00 6.81
C VAL A 237 32.57 10.67 8.12
N THR A 238 32.09 9.66 8.87
CA THR A 238 32.74 9.25 10.13
C THR A 238 34.12 8.66 9.88
N SER A 239 34.31 7.88 8.81
CA SER A 239 35.61 7.30 8.46
C SER A 239 36.64 8.38 8.06
N ILE A 240 36.24 9.34 7.21
CA ILE A 240 37.08 10.46 6.82
C ILE A 240 37.45 11.31 8.04
N GLY A 241 36.46 11.62 8.89
CA GLY A 241 36.69 12.38 10.13
C GLY A 241 37.67 11.67 11.08
N ALA A 242 37.50 10.36 11.24
CA ALA A 242 38.42 9.55 12.06
C ALA A 242 39.86 9.52 11.52
N LEU A 243 40.01 9.35 10.22
CA LEU A 243 41.34 9.38 9.56
C LEU A 243 41.99 10.75 9.70
N LEU A 244 41.24 11.82 9.50
CA LEU A 244 41.76 13.19 9.67
C LEU A 244 42.17 13.47 11.10
N TYR A 245 41.36 13.05 12.09
CA TYR A 245 41.68 13.16 13.49
C TYR A 245 42.92 12.36 13.86
N ALA A 246 43.02 11.12 13.41
CA ALA A 246 44.21 10.30 13.62
C ALA A 246 45.49 10.95 13.03
N PHE A 247 45.41 11.47 11.81
CA PHE A 247 46.51 12.16 11.13
C PHE A 247 46.96 13.40 11.89
N ILE A 248 46.03 14.25 12.33
CA ILE A 248 46.34 15.46 13.13
C ILE A 248 47.01 15.06 14.44
N THR A 249 46.48 14.04 15.14
CA THR A 249 47.01 13.57 16.42
C THR A 249 48.46 13.06 16.26
N VAL A 250 48.72 12.27 15.23
CA VAL A 250 50.08 11.78 14.94
C VAL A 250 51.05 12.95 14.64
N LEU A 251 50.61 13.93 13.83
CA LEU A 251 51.43 15.13 13.57
C LEU A 251 51.72 15.94 14.84
N GLN A 252 50.72 16.12 15.73
CA GLN A 252 50.92 16.83 17.01
C GLN A 252 51.93 16.16 17.91
N ILE A 253 51.91 14.84 17.99
CA ILE A 253 52.87 14.06 18.78
C ILE A 253 54.29 14.19 18.18
N LEU A 254 54.44 14.06 16.87
CA LEU A 254 55.73 14.08 16.19
C LEU A 254 56.37 15.48 16.19
N VAL A 255 55.60 16.55 16.05
CA VAL A 255 56.12 17.92 15.92
C VAL A 255 56.26 18.59 17.28
N PHE A 256 55.37 18.37 18.22
CA PHE A 256 55.31 19.10 19.48
C PHE A 256 55.71 18.26 20.71
N GLY A 257 55.89 16.95 20.57
CA GLY A 257 56.30 16.06 21.67
C GLY A 257 55.29 16.06 22.87
N LYS A 258 54.05 16.44 22.64
CA LYS A 258 53.03 16.56 23.71
C LYS A 258 52.23 15.29 23.83
N ASP A 259 52.21 14.71 25.03
CA ASP A 259 51.20 13.70 25.38
C ASP A 259 49.82 14.30 25.31
N VAL A 260 48.92 13.71 24.50
CA VAL A 260 47.54 14.12 24.41
C VAL A 260 46.76 13.37 25.48
N PRO A 261 46.26 14.05 26.55
CA PRO A 261 45.40 13.40 27.53
C PRO A 261 44.09 13.02 26.80
N GLY A 262 43.83 11.71 26.63
CA GLY A 262 42.86 11.26 25.62
C GLY A 262 41.78 10.31 26.09
N TYR A 263 41.70 9.93 27.39
CA TYR A 263 40.74 8.93 27.83
C TYR A 263 39.26 9.30 27.49
N ALA A 264 38.84 10.51 27.87
CA ALA A 264 37.47 10.94 27.63
C ALA A 264 37.15 11.08 26.14
N SER A 265 38.08 11.63 25.33
CA SER A 265 37.87 11.78 23.88
C SER A 265 37.88 10.41 23.19
N THR A 266 38.73 9.49 23.58
CA THR A 266 38.73 8.12 23.06
C THR A 266 37.42 7.40 23.38
N LEU A 267 36.91 7.51 24.60
CA LEU A 267 35.65 6.91 25.02
C LEU A 267 34.48 7.45 24.17
N VAL A 268 34.41 8.77 23.98
CA VAL A 268 33.35 9.39 23.14
C VAL A 268 33.42 8.92 21.70
N VAL A 269 34.60 8.86 21.10
CA VAL A 269 34.81 8.39 19.72
C VAL A 269 34.41 6.92 19.59
N VAL A 270 34.80 6.06 20.51
CA VAL A 270 34.42 4.62 20.51
C VAL A 270 32.90 4.45 20.64
N LEU A 271 32.25 5.20 21.52
CA LEU A 271 30.79 5.15 21.68
C LEU A 271 30.06 5.65 20.43
N LEU A 272 30.53 6.74 19.81
CA LEU A 272 29.94 7.26 18.57
C LEU A 272 30.08 6.28 17.41
N LEU A 273 31.28 5.73 17.22
CA LEU A 273 31.53 4.74 16.17
C LEU A 273 30.76 3.46 16.41
N GLY A 274 30.73 2.95 17.65
CA GLY A 274 29.94 1.79 18.04
C GLY A 274 28.44 2.00 17.81
N GLY A 275 27.92 3.16 18.21
CA GLY A 275 26.52 3.53 17.95
C GLY A 275 26.19 3.62 16.47
N ALA A 276 27.05 4.26 15.67
CA ALA A 276 26.89 4.34 14.21
C ALA A 276 26.93 2.96 13.53
N GLN A 277 27.84 2.07 13.98
CA GLN A 277 27.92 0.68 13.49
C GLN A 277 26.66 -0.11 13.82
N LEU A 278 26.16 -0.06 15.05
CA LEU A 278 24.93 -0.76 15.45
C LEU A 278 23.72 -0.27 14.68
N LEU A 279 23.59 1.04 14.46
CA LEU A 279 22.52 1.61 13.62
C LEU A 279 22.64 1.09 12.17
N SER A 280 23.84 1.07 11.62
CA SER A 280 24.10 0.59 10.27
C SER A 280 23.73 -0.88 10.10
N ILE A 281 24.13 -1.72 11.05
CA ILE A 281 23.79 -3.15 11.08
C ILE A 281 22.29 -3.35 11.21
N GLY A 282 21.59 -2.54 12.03
CA GLY A 282 20.15 -2.59 12.18
C GLY A 282 19.41 -2.30 10.87
N ILE A 283 19.82 -1.25 10.15
CA ILE A 283 19.22 -0.91 8.85
C ILE A 283 19.53 -2.00 7.81
N LEU A 284 20.76 -2.51 7.75
CA LEU A 284 21.11 -3.63 6.87
C LEU A 284 20.30 -4.89 7.19
N GLY A 285 20.09 -5.17 8.48
CA GLY A 285 19.29 -6.30 8.95
C GLY A 285 17.84 -6.22 8.46
N GLU A 286 17.25 -5.03 8.45
CA GLU A 286 15.88 -4.83 7.94
C GLU A 286 15.76 -5.12 6.43
N TYR A 287 16.72 -4.67 5.62
CA TYR A 287 16.76 -5.02 4.19
C TYR A 287 17.02 -6.50 3.96
N LEU A 288 17.94 -7.09 4.72
CA LEU A 288 18.24 -8.52 4.61
C LEU A 288 17.03 -9.38 4.99
N ALA A 289 16.27 -8.99 6.01
CA ALA A 289 15.03 -9.67 6.40
C ALA A 289 14.02 -9.67 5.25
N ARG A 290 13.87 -8.57 4.51
CA ARG A 290 13.00 -8.49 3.33
C ARG A 290 13.48 -9.41 2.21
N VAL A 291 14.77 -9.37 1.87
CA VAL A 291 15.38 -10.26 0.86
C VAL A 291 15.17 -11.73 1.26
N TYR A 292 15.33 -12.06 2.54
CA TYR A 292 15.11 -13.41 3.05
C TYR A 292 13.64 -13.85 2.92
N MET A 293 12.70 -12.96 3.18
CA MET A 293 11.27 -13.28 3.03
C MET A 293 10.89 -13.43 1.55
N GLU A 294 11.38 -12.58 0.66
CA GLU A 294 11.21 -12.73 -0.79
C GLU A 294 11.80 -14.04 -1.31
N GLY A 295 12.98 -14.43 -0.82
CA GLY A 295 13.63 -15.69 -1.19
C GLY A 295 12.85 -16.95 -0.77
N LYS A 296 11.92 -16.85 0.19
CA LYS A 296 11.06 -17.97 0.57
C LYS A 296 9.95 -18.28 -0.44
N GLN A 297 9.62 -17.35 -1.31
CA GLN A 297 8.56 -17.49 -2.33
C GLN A 297 7.24 -18.02 -1.77
N ARG A 298 6.88 -17.64 -0.55
CA ARG A 298 5.60 -18.01 0.05
C ARG A 298 4.47 -17.27 -0.67
N PRO A 299 3.32 -17.94 -0.92
CA PRO A 299 2.18 -17.28 -1.53
C PRO A 299 1.71 -16.13 -0.62
N LEU A 300 1.24 -15.05 -1.23
CA LEU A 300 0.74 -13.85 -0.54
C LEU A 300 -0.45 -14.16 0.37
N TYR A 301 -1.28 -15.13 -0.03
CA TYR A 301 -2.46 -15.57 0.68
C TYR A 301 -2.72 -17.04 0.43
N ILE A 302 -3.59 -17.64 1.24
CA ILE A 302 -4.07 -19.02 1.08
C ILE A 302 -5.60 -18.97 1.09
N VAL A 303 -6.21 -19.38 -0.02
CA VAL A 303 -7.66 -19.49 -0.14
C VAL A 303 -8.15 -20.71 0.65
N ARG A 304 -9.12 -20.52 1.52
CA ARG A 304 -9.82 -21.57 2.25
C ARG A 304 -11.02 -22.09 1.47
N SER A 305 -11.81 -21.16 0.90
CA SER A 305 -12.99 -21.51 0.11
C SER A 305 -13.30 -20.42 -0.91
N ARG A 306 -14.01 -20.81 -1.99
CA ARG A 306 -14.62 -19.91 -2.96
C ARG A 306 -16.10 -20.26 -3.06
N VAL A 307 -16.93 -19.22 -3.07
CA VAL A 307 -18.38 -19.35 -3.22
C VAL A 307 -18.79 -18.45 -4.39
N CYS A 308 -19.40 -19.05 -5.40
CA CYS A 308 -20.08 -18.37 -6.48
C CYS A 308 -21.46 -19.02 -6.63
N SER A 309 -22.46 -18.29 -7.14
CA SER A 309 -23.71 -18.92 -7.50
C SER A 309 -23.42 -19.99 -8.55
N GLU A 310 -23.84 -21.24 -8.31
CA GLU A 310 -23.88 -22.25 -9.36
C GLU A 310 -24.86 -21.74 -10.43
N VAL A 311 -24.33 -21.14 -11.49
CA VAL A 311 -25.10 -21.03 -12.72
C VAL A 311 -25.20 -22.48 -13.23
N SER A 312 -26.35 -23.11 -13.00
CA SER A 312 -26.70 -24.36 -13.67
C SER A 312 -26.62 -24.08 -15.17
N ASP A 313 -25.58 -24.58 -15.81
CA ASP A 313 -25.53 -24.72 -17.26
C ASP A 313 -26.69 -25.65 -17.65
N GLU A 314 -27.88 -25.06 -17.97
CA GLU A 314 -28.95 -25.70 -18.70
C GLU A 314 -28.89 -25.30 -20.18
#